data_be230b9c0d64b74763513802d027981e
#
_entry.id   be230b9c0d64b74763513802d027981e
#
_cell.length_a   1.000
_cell.length_b   1.000
_cell.length_c   1.000
_cell.angle_alpha   90.00
_cell.angle_beta   90.00
_cell.angle_gamma   90.00
#
_symmetry.space_group_name_H-M   'P 1'
#
loop_
_entity.id
_entity.type
_entity.pdbx_description
1 polymer ?
#
loop_
_entity_poly.entity_id
_entity_poly.type
_entity_poly.pdbx_seq_one_letter_code
_entity_poly.pdbx_strand_id
1 'polypeptide(L)'
;TDTANEMLDKLGDVDGVQFALGLDTALKSGIPQEFLPAKTVSELKGEDYQIMMIATDYKIASDEINNQISKVNDIVKSYDSKAMVVGEAPCTKDLITITDKDFKTVSAVSIVAIFVIILFVLKSISLPIILVSAIEFAIFVNMGIPYFTHTQIPFIASVVIGTIQLGATVDYAILMTTRYKKERSQGYAKKEAIQIALSTSIPSIIVSA
;
A
#
# COMPACT_ATOMS: atom_id res chain seq x y z
N THR A 1 -28.40 -5.59 26.09
CA THR A 1 -29.69 -5.32 25.37
C THR A 1 -29.90 -6.41 24.34
N ASP A 2 -31.17 -6.73 24.00
CA ASP A 2 -31.50 -7.77 23.01
C ASP A 2 -30.83 -7.52 21.67
N THR A 3 -30.77 -6.27 21.24
CA THR A 3 -30.08 -5.83 20.02
C THR A 3 -28.58 -6.15 20.02
N ALA A 4 -27.88 -5.92 21.13
CA ALA A 4 -26.46 -6.22 21.26
C ALA A 4 -26.19 -7.73 21.21
N ASN A 5 -27.07 -8.51 21.80
CA ASN A 5 -27.00 -9.98 21.75
C ASN A 5 -27.23 -10.51 20.33
N GLU A 6 -28.25 -10.01 19.62
CA GLU A 6 -28.50 -10.38 18.23
C GLU A 6 -27.32 -10.04 17.32
N MET A 7 -26.69 -8.88 17.53
CA MET A 7 -25.48 -8.50 16.81
C MET A 7 -24.32 -9.46 17.11
N LEU A 8 -24.09 -9.81 18.38
CA LEU A 8 -23.04 -10.74 18.79
C LEU A 8 -23.25 -12.14 18.20
N ASP A 9 -24.49 -12.62 18.18
CA ASP A 9 -24.85 -13.91 17.59
C ASP A 9 -24.51 -13.89 16.07
N LYS A 10 -24.91 -12.84 15.33
CA LYS A 10 -24.57 -12.69 13.91
C LYS A 10 -23.07 -12.54 13.65
N LEU A 11 -22.33 -11.88 14.55
CA LEU A 11 -20.88 -11.75 14.45
C LEU A 11 -20.19 -13.10 14.70
N GLY A 12 -20.72 -13.91 15.60
CA GLY A 12 -20.22 -15.26 15.85
C GLY A 12 -20.42 -16.22 14.68
N ASP A 13 -21.47 -16.00 13.87
CA ASP A 13 -21.76 -16.80 12.67
C ASP A 13 -20.89 -16.44 11.45
N VAL A 14 -20.08 -15.40 11.54
CA VAL A 14 -19.17 -15.02 10.44
C VAL A 14 -18.03 -16.02 10.34
N ASP A 15 -17.80 -16.53 9.14
CA ASP A 15 -16.77 -17.50 8.85
C ASP A 15 -15.37 -17.07 9.34
N GLY A 16 -14.69 -17.97 10.07
CA GLY A 16 -13.38 -17.74 10.69
C GLY A 16 -13.41 -16.90 11.98
N VAL A 17 -14.59 -16.55 12.51
CA VAL A 17 -14.72 -15.99 13.85
C VAL A 17 -14.68 -17.13 14.88
N GLN A 18 -13.70 -17.12 15.78
CA GLN A 18 -13.61 -18.07 16.88
C GLN A 18 -14.65 -17.79 17.96
N PHE A 19 -14.77 -16.53 18.32
CA PHE A 19 -15.75 -16.06 19.28
C PHE A 19 -16.02 -14.54 19.11
N ALA A 20 -17.24 -14.17 19.46
CA ALA A 20 -17.65 -12.78 19.63
C ALA A 20 -18.15 -12.63 21.08
N LEU A 21 -17.51 -11.75 21.84
CA LEU A 21 -17.80 -11.54 23.26
C LEU A 21 -18.11 -10.09 23.55
N GLY A 22 -19.09 -9.88 24.43
CA GLY A 22 -19.43 -8.59 24.99
C GLY A 22 -19.90 -8.76 26.42
N LEU A 23 -20.17 -7.66 27.11
CA LEU A 23 -20.69 -7.69 28.47
C LEU A 23 -22.00 -8.48 28.56
N ASP A 24 -22.85 -8.33 27.56
CA ASP A 24 -24.15 -9.01 27.48
C ASP A 24 -24.01 -10.54 27.32
N THR A 25 -22.93 -11.03 26.69
CA THR A 25 -22.61 -12.46 26.58
C THR A 25 -22.28 -13.07 27.94
N ALA A 26 -21.49 -12.38 28.76
CA ALA A 26 -21.15 -12.81 30.10
C ALA A 26 -22.40 -12.89 30.99
N LEU A 27 -23.31 -11.94 30.88
CA LEU A 27 -24.58 -11.91 31.61
C LEU A 27 -25.52 -13.03 31.16
N LYS A 28 -25.59 -13.33 29.84
CA LYS A 28 -26.35 -14.46 29.30
C LYS A 28 -25.85 -15.83 29.79
N SER A 29 -24.54 -15.94 30.03
CA SER A 29 -23.94 -17.19 30.55
C SER A 29 -24.25 -17.44 32.04
N GLY A 30 -25.15 -16.64 32.62
CA GLY A 30 -25.59 -16.80 34.01
C GLY A 30 -24.62 -16.25 35.04
N ILE A 31 -23.62 -15.46 34.64
CA ILE A 31 -22.73 -14.76 35.56
C ILE A 31 -23.43 -13.44 35.98
N PRO A 32 -23.88 -13.30 37.23
CA PRO A 32 -24.45 -12.04 37.70
C PRO A 32 -23.43 -10.92 37.59
N GLN A 33 -23.88 -9.73 37.20
CA GLN A 33 -22.99 -8.55 37.02
C GLN A 33 -22.19 -8.23 38.29
N GLU A 34 -22.70 -8.58 39.46
CA GLU A 34 -22.06 -8.39 40.76
C GLU A 34 -20.76 -9.19 40.93
N PHE A 35 -20.60 -10.30 40.17
CA PHE A 35 -19.39 -11.11 40.20
C PHE A 35 -18.31 -10.62 39.20
N LEU A 36 -18.65 -9.68 38.30
CA LEU A 36 -17.66 -9.08 37.41
C LEU A 36 -16.95 -7.93 38.15
N PRO A 37 -15.62 -7.84 38.07
CA PRO A 37 -14.89 -6.71 38.66
C PRO A 37 -15.43 -5.41 38.10
N ALA A 38 -15.76 -4.45 38.99
CA ALA A 38 -16.31 -3.16 38.58
C ALA A 38 -15.46 -2.43 37.56
N LYS A 39 -14.15 -2.60 37.62
CA LYS A 39 -13.19 -2.09 36.61
C LYS A 39 -13.42 -2.69 35.24
N THR A 40 -13.61 -4.00 35.11
CA THR A 40 -13.87 -4.67 33.83
C THR A 40 -15.20 -4.23 33.21
N VAL A 41 -16.23 -4.06 34.04
CA VAL A 41 -17.53 -3.57 33.57
C VAL A 41 -17.41 -2.13 33.06
N SER A 42 -16.68 -1.26 33.76
CA SER A 42 -16.49 0.15 33.35
C SER A 42 -15.58 0.28 32.10
N GLU A 43 -14.68 -0.67 31.86
CA GLU A 43 -13.85 -0.69 30.66
C GLU A 43 -14.64 -1.21 29.43
N LEU A 44 -15.53 -2.17 29.61
CA LEU A 44 -16.33 -2.73 28.52
C LEU A 44 -17.57 -1.89 28.18
N LYS A 45 -18.08 -1.11 29.14
CA LYS A 45 -19.27 -0.28 28.95
C LYS A 45 -19.11 1.07 29.63
N GLY A 46 -18.92 2.11 28.79
CA GLY A 46 -18.98 3.50 29.20
C GLY A 46 -20.41 4.07 29.15
N GLU A 47 -20.57 5.38 29.33
CA GLU A 47 -21.86 6.05 29.23
C GLU A 47 -22.39 6.02 27.78
N ASP A 48 -21.50 6.22 26.79
CA ASP A 48 -21.84 6.38 25.37
C ASP A 48 -21.34 5.26 24.48
N TYR A 49 -20.64 4.23 25.02
CA TYR A 49 -20.08 3.16 24.21
C TYR A 49 -20.10 1.80 24.93
N GLN A 50 -20.08 0.74 24.13
CA GLN A 50 -19.86 -0.63 24.58
C GLN A 50 -18.80 -1.27 23.72
N ILE A 51 -17.81 -1.91 24.36
CA ILE A 51 -16.76 -2.66 23.68
C ILE A 51 -17.18 -4.10 23.52
N MET A 52 -17.02 -4.63 22.31
CA MET A 52 -17.18 -6.03 21.98
C MET A 52 -15.87 -6.55 21.39
N MET A 53 -15.50 -7.78 21.72
CA MET A 53 -14.27 -8.41 21.26
C MET A 53 -14.61 -9.56 20.31
N ILE A 54 -13.89 -9.58 19.17
CA ILE A 54 -13.99 -10.63 18.17
C ILE A 54 -12.60 -11.23 18.00
N ALA A 55 -12.50 -12.55 18.14
CA ALA A 55 -11.28 -13.27 17.80
C ALA A 55 -11.45 -13.99 16.47
N THR A 56 -10.38 -14.08 15.70
CA THR A 56 -10.35 -14.69 14.38
C THR A 56 -9.26 -15.76 14.29
N ASP A 57 -9.51 -16.79 13.46
CA ASP A 57 -8.54 -17.83 13.11
C ASP A 57 -7.64 -17.42 11.94
N TYR A 58 -8.03 -16.39 11.20
CA TYR A 58 -7.33 -15.99 9.99
C TYR A 58 -6.06 -15.21 10.29
N LYS A 59 -5.06 -15.38 9.43
CA LYS A 59 -3.80 -14.62 9.51
C LYS A 59 -4.03 -13.18 9.10
N ILE A 60 -3.39 -12.25 9.83
CA ILE A 60 -3.39 -10.83 9.50
C ILE A 60 -2.82 -10.63 8.09
N ALA A 61 -3.40 -9.67 7.35
CA ALA A 61 -3.05 -9.34 5.98
C ALA A 61 -3.31 -10.47 4.94
N SER A 62 -4.19 -11.41 5.24
CA SER A 62 -4.68 -12.38 4.25
C SER A 62 -5.98 -11.90 3.60
N ASP A 63 -6.35 -12.48 2.46
CA ASP A 63 -7.62 -12.15 1.79
C ASP A 63 -8.83 -12.60 2.61
N GLU A 64 -8.70 -13.72 3.35
CA GLU A 64 -9.74 -14.26 4.22
C GLU A 64 -10.08 -13.27 5.35
N ILE A 65 -9.06 -12.76 6.07
CA ILE A 65 -9.28 -11.77 7.13
C ILE A 65 -9.84 -10.46 6.57
N ASN A 66 -9.40 -10.03 5.39
CA ASN A 66 -9.89 -8.81 4.77
C ASN A 66 -11.38 -8.92 4.40
N ASN A 67 -11.82 -10.08 3.92
CA ASN A 67 -13.22 -10.37 3.63
C ASN A 67 -14.05 -10.48 4.92
N GLN A 68 -13.52 -11.14 5.95
CA GLN A 68 -14.16 -11.25 7.26
C GLN A 68 -14.39 -9.86 7.87
N ILE A 69 -13.36 -8.99 7.89
CA ILE A 69 -13.45 -7.62 8.42
C ILE A 69 -14.54 -6.83 7.67
N SER A 70 -14.68 -7.01 6.35
CA SER A 70 -15.72 -6.34 5.59
C SER A 70 -17.11 -6.79 6.05
N LYS A 71 -17.35 -8.10 6.18
CA LYS A 71 -18.64 -8.66 6.67
C LYS A 71 -18.94 -8.20 8.10
N VAL A 72 -17.94 -8.25 8.98
CA VAL A 72 -18.05 -7.78 10.38
C VAL A 72 -18.44 -6.30 10.39
N ASN A 73 -17.77 -5.46 9.61
CA ASN A 73 -18.07 -4.03 9.53
C ASN A 73 -19.49 -3.78 9.00
N ASP A 74 -19.94 -4.51 7.99
CA ASP A 74 -21.30 -4.39 7.43
C ASP A 74 -22.35 -4.77 8.47
N ILE A 75 -22.14 -5.86 9.23
CA ILE A 75 -23.03 -6.26 10.32
C ILE A 75 -23.06 -5.15 11.38
N VAL A 76 -21.91 -4.72 11.88
CA VAL A 76 -21.81 -3.70 12.93
C VAL A 76 -22.50 -2.40 12.50
N LYS A 77 -22.25 -1.93 11.26
CA LYS A 77 -22.87 -0.71 10.71
C LYS A 77 -24.38 -0.83 10.50
N SER A 78 -24.90 -2.04 10.32
CA SER A 78 -26.36 -2.25 10.21
C SER A 78 -27.10 -2.05 11.53
N TYR A 79 -26.40 -2.22 12.67
CA TYR A 79 -26.96 -2.01 14.01
C TYR A 79 -26.69 -0.59 14.53
N ASP A 80 -25.46 -0.09 14.32
CA ASP A 80 -25.08 1.28 14.71
C ASP A 80 -24.13 1.89 13.67
N SER A 81 -24.61 2.93 12.99
CA SER A 81 -23.84 3.65 11.98
C SER A 81 -22.58 4.34 12.53
N LYS A 82 -22.55 4.62 13.85
CA LYS A 82 -21.40 5.25 14.53
C LYS A 82 -20.39 4.22 15.06
N ALA A 83 -20.78 2.95 15.17
CA ALA A 83 -19.89 1.91 15.68
C ALA A 83 -18.67 1.75 14.77
N MET A 84 -17.53 1.40 15.35
CA MET A 84 -16.26 1.23 14.66
C MET A 84 -15.67 -0.15 14.96
N VAL A 85 -15.17 -0.80 13.91
CA VAL A 85 -14.38 -2.02 14.04
C VAL A 85 -12.91 -1.61 14.13
N VAL A 86 -12.29 -1.88 15.28
CA VAL A 86 -10.91 -1.49 15.58
C VAL A 86 -10.09 -2.70 15.99
N GLY A 87 -8.78 -2.63 15.79
CA GLY A 87 -7.86 -3.71 16.12
C GLY A 87 -6.74 -3.84 15.10
N GLU A 88 -5.85 -4.80 15.30
CA GLU A 88 -4.68 -4.97 14.44
C GLU A 88 -5.08 -5.33 13.00
N ALA A 89 -6.00 -6.25 12.81
CA ALA A 89 -6.42 -6.70 11.48
C ALA A 89 -7.17 -5.60 10.70
N PRO A 90 -8.18 -4.89 11.23
CA PRO A 90 -8.81 -3.75 10.56
C PRO A 90 -7.82 -2.63 10.24
N CYS A 91 -6.94 -2.26 11.19
CA CYS A 91 -5.93 -1.24 10.95
C CYS A 91 -4.95 -1.63 9.84
N THR A 92 -4.53 -2.89 9.81
CA THR A 92 -3.64 -3.41 8.74
C THR A 92 -4.33 -3.38 7.38
N LYS A 93 -5.60 -3.78 7.31
CA LYS A 93 -6.39 -3.69 6.08
C LYS A 93 -6.50 -2.26 5.57
N ASP A 94 -6.84 -1.32 6.44
CA ASP A 94 -6.97 0.09 6.08
C ASP A 94 -5.63 0.67 5.63
N LEU A 95 -4.54 0.34 6.36
CA LEU A 95 -3.19 0.75 6.00
C LEU A 95 -2.80 0.27 4.59
N ILE A 96 -3.02 -1.02 4.29
CA ILE A 96 -2.73 -1.59 2.96
C ILE A 96 -3.57 -0.88 1.88
N THR A 97 -4.86 -0.69 2.13
CA THR A 97 -5.78 -0.07 1.16
C THR A 97 -5.43 1.39 0.87
N ILE A 98 -5.15 2.17 1.92
CA ILE A 98 -4.76 3.58 1.81
C ILE A 98 -3.41 3.69 1.10
N THR A 99 -2.44 2.88 1.51
CA THR A 99 -1.10 2.90 0.91
C THR A 99 -1.12 2.51 -0.56
N ASP A 100 -1.90 1.51 -0.97
CA ASP A 100 -2.03 1.13 -2.39
C ASP A 100 -2.63 2.26 -3.22
N LYS A 101 -3.64 2.96 -2.69
CA LYS A 101 -4.23 4.13 -3.33
C LYS A 101 -3.23 5.28 -3.43
N ASP A 102 -2.54 5.58 -2.35
CA ASP A 102 -1.55 6.66 -2.31
C ASP A 102 -0.38 6.37 -3.23
N PHE A 103 0.10 5.11 -3.26
CA PHE A 103 1.15 4.69 -4.17
C PHE A 103 0.77 4.90 -5.64
N LYS A 104 -0.42 4.47 -6.05
CA LYS A 104 -0.92 4.69 -7.42
C LYS A 104 -0.99 6.18 -7.75
N THR A 105 -1.46 7.00 -6.82
CA THR A 105 -1.58 8.44 -7.00
C THR A 105 -0.20 9.11 -7.11
N VAL A 106 0.70 8.80 -6.17
CA VAL A 106 2.06 9.36 -6.16
C VAL A 106 2.83 8.93 -7.40
N SER A 107 2.75 7.65 -7.80
CA SER A 107 3.40 7.16 -9.02
C SER A 107 2.88 7.88 -10.26
N ALA A 108 1.57 8.03 -10.41
CA ALA A 108 0.98 8.73 -11.55
C ALA A 108 1.43 10.20 -11.61
N VAL A 109 1.40 10.91 -10.48
CA VAL A 109 1.85 12.30 -10.39
C VAL A 109 3.35 12.41 -10.70
N SER A 110 4.17 11.51 -10.17
CA SER A 110 5.62 11.49 -10.40
C SER A 110 5.95 11.24 -11.88
N ILE A 111 5.29 10.28 -12.52
CA ILE A 111 5.47 9.98 -13.95
C ILE A 111 5.13 11.20 -14.80
N VAL A 112 3.98 11.85 -14.53
CA VAL A 112 3.56 13.06 -15.26
C VAL A 112 4.56 14.20 -15.03
N ALA A 113 4.98 14.44 -13.80
CA ALA A 113 5.94 15.50 -13.47
C ALA A 113 7.27 15.27 -14.18
N ILE A 114 7.82 14.07 -14.14
CA ILE A 114 9.07 13.71 -14.81
C ILE A 114 8.93 13.81 -16.33
N PHE A 115 7.82 13.36 -16.88
CA PHE A 115 7.53 13.52 -18.31
C PHE A 115 7.58 14.98 -18.73
N VAL A 116 6.94 15.86 -17.99
CA VAL A 116 6.91 17.31 -18.25
C VAL A 116 8.32 17.91 -18.13
N ILE A 117 9.08 17.55 -17.09
CA ILE A 117 10.47 18.02 -16.93
C ILE A 117 11.33 17.63 -18.12
N ILE A 118 11.31 16.34 -18.50
CA ILE A 118 12.11 15.84 -19.63
C ILE A 118 11.69 16.51 -20.94
N LEU A 119 10.40 16.75 -21.13
CA LEU A 119 9.86 17.43 -22.31
C LEU A 119 10.43 18.84 -22.44
N PHE A 120 10.48 19.61 -21.36
CA PHE A 120 11.06 20.95 -21.37
C PHE A 120 12.59 20.92 -21.55
N VAL A 121 13.29 20.02 -20.86
CA VAL A 121 14.76 19.91 -20.93
C VAL A 121 15.21 19.45 -22.32
N LEU A 122 14.59 18.43 -22.87
CA LEU A 122 15.00 17.85 -24.15
C LEU A 122 14.33 18.50 -25.36
N LYS A 123 13.31 19.36 -25.16
CA LYS A 123 12.54 20.02 -26.22
C LYS A 123 12.11 19.04 -27.33
N SER A 124 11.58 17.89 -26.93
CA SER A 124 11.16 16.80 -27.82
C SER A 124 10.07 15.98 -27.13
N ILE A 125 9.01 15.63 -27.83
CA ILE A 125 7.91 14.82 -27.28
C ILE A 125 8.25 13.33 -27.29
N SER A 126 8.98 12.86 -28.30
CA SER A 126 9.29 11.43 -28.44
C SER A 126 10.27 10.91 -27.39
N LEU A 127 11.24 11.74 -26.98
CA LEU A 127 12.26 11.32 -26.01
C LEU A 127 11.70 11.06 -24.60
N PRO A 128 10.84 11.91 -24.03
CA PRO A 128 10.20 11.61 -22.75
C PRO A 128 9.42 10.31 -22.78
N ILE A 129 8.66 10.02 -23.84
CA ILE A 129 7.89 8.78 -23.97
C ILE A 129 8.83 7.58 -23.87
N ILE A 130 9.90 7.58 -24.66
CA ILE A 130 10.85 6.45 -24.70
C ILE A 130 11.57 6.29 -23.36
N LEU A 131 12.06 7.39 -22.77
CA LEU A 131 12.82 7.36 -21.52
C LEU A 131 11.97 6.92 -20.34
N VAL A 132 10.78 7.52 -20.17
CA VAL A 132 9.87 7.15 -19.08
C VAL A 132 9.42 5.69 -19.24
N SER A 133 9.07 5.25 -20.46
CA SER A 133 8.70 3.86 -20.69
C SER A 133 9.84 2.87 -20.38
N ALA A 134 11.08 3.22 -20.70
CA ALA A 134 12.23 2.37 -20.38
C ALA A 134 12.49 2.29 -18.87
N ILE A 135 12.34 3.42 -18.14
CA ILE A 135 12.50 3.46 -16.68
C ILE A 135 11.39 2.66 -16.00
N GLU A 136 10.13 2.88 -16.39
CA GLU A 136 8.99 2.13 -15.85
C GLU A 136 9.14 0.63 -16.10
N PHE A 137 9.57 0.24 -17.30
CA PHE A 137 9.84 -1.17 -17.60
C PHE A 137 10.92 -1.75 -16.66
N ALA A 138 11.99 -1.02 -16.39
CA ALA A 138 13.03 -1.46 -15.46
C ALA A 138 12.49 -1.60 -14.02
N ILE A 139 11.62 -0.68 -13.58
CA ILE A 139 10.94 -0.75 -12.28
C ILE A 139 10.08 -2.01 -12.21
N PHE A 140 9.27 -2.29 -13.23
CA PHE A 140 8.43 -3.51 -13.29
C PHE A 140 9.27 -4.79 -13.22
N VAL A 141 10.38 -4.85 -13.95
CA VAL A 141 11.30 -6.00 -13.90
C VAL A 141 11.87 -6.17 -12.48
N ASN A 142 12.33 -5.08 -11.86
CA ASN A 142 12.88 -5.10 -10.52
C ASN A 142 11.85 -5.56 -9.48
N MET A 143 10.62 -5.05 -9.55
CA MET A 143 9.53 -5.46 -8.67
C MET A 143 9.01 -6.89 -8.95
N GLY A 144 9.28 -7.44 -10.13
CA GLY A 144 8.96 -8.83 -10.48
C GLY A 144 9.94 -9.85 -9.92
N ILE A 145 11.19 -9.46 -9.61
CA ILE A 145 12.24 -10.38 -9.11
C ILE A 145 11.81 -11.14 -7.85
N PRO A 146 11.21 -10.51 -6.82
CA PRO A 146 10.77 -11.18 -5.61
C PRO A 146 9.80 -12.34 -5.84
N TYR A 147 8.95 -12.25 -6.86
CA TYR A 147 8.06 -13.34 -7.24
C TYR A 147 8.84 -14.60 -7.65
N PHE A 148 9.91 -14.46 -8.43
CA PHE A 148 10.74 -15.59 -8.87
C PHE A 148 11.68 -16.10 -7.77
N THR A 149 12.11 -15.23 -6.87
CA THR A 149 12.97 -15.60 -5.75
C THR A 149 12.19 -16.07 -4.52
N HIS A 150 10.85 -16.07 -4.57
CA HIS A 150 9.96 -16.38 -3.44
C HIS A 150 10.27 -15.55 -2.18
N THR A 151 10.73 -14.33 -2.36
CA THR A 151 11.07 -13.42 -1.28
C THR A 151 9.88 -12.51 -0.98
N GLN A 152 9.47 -12.44 0.28
CA GLN A 152 8.43 -11.50 0.69
C GLN A 152 9.04 -10.12 0.92
N ILE A 153 8.54 -9.12 0.21
CA ILE A 153 8.91 -7.72 0.44
C ILE A 153 7.83 -7.05 1.29
N PRO A 154 8.20 -6.22 2.29
CA PRO A 154 7.24 -5.36 2.97
C PRO A 154 6.53 -4.46 1.96
N PHE A 155 5.23 -4.22 2.14
CA PHE A 155 4.43 -3.41 1.21
C PHE A 155 4.99 -1.98 1.00
N ILE A 156 5.59 -1.40 2.04
CA ILE A 156 6.26 -0.08 1.97
C ILE A 156 7.45 -0.10 1.02
N ALA A 157 8.17 -1.23 0.90
CA ALA A 157 9.36 -1.31 0.05
C ALA A 157 9.03 -1.09 -1.44
N SER A 158 7.86 -1.54 -1.91
CA SER A 158 7.42 -1.32 -3.28
C SER A 158 7.26 0.17 -3.62
N VAL A 159 6.72 0.96 -2.68
CA VAL A 159 6.58 2.42 -2.80
C VAL A 159 7.95 3.08 -2.88
N VAL A 160 8.84 2.72 -1.95
CA VAL A 160 10.18 3.29 -1.84
C VAL A 160 11.02 2.96 -3.08
N ILE A 161 11.00 1.70 -3.53
CA ILE A 161 11.73 1.25 -4.72
C ILE A 161 11.24 2.02 -5.96
N GLY A 162 9.93 2.10 -6.19
CA GLY A 162 9.37 2.77 -7.35
C GLY A 162 9.74 4.26 -7.40
N THR A 163 9.56 4.99 -6.32
CA THR A 163 9.82 6.43 -6.27
C THR A 163 11.31 6.78 -6.34
N ILE A 164 12.17 6.05 -5.61
CA ILE A 164 13.61 6.27 -5.62
C ILE A 164 14.18 5.90 -6.99
N GLN A 165 13.81 4.75 -7.54
CA GLN A 165 14.33 4.29 -8.83
C GLN A 165 13.91 5.24 -9.95
N LEU A 166 12.66 5.72 -9.96
CA LEU A 166 12.20 6.69 -10.94
C LEU A 166 13.00 8.00 -10.84
N GLY A 167 13.17 8.55 -9.65
CA GLY A 167 13.90 9.80 -9.41
C GLY A 167 15.38 9.71 -9.76
N ALA A 168 16.08 8.69 -9.26
CA ALA A 168 17.50 8.53 -9.47
C ALA A 168 17.87 8.16 -10.92
N THR A 169 17.02 7.40 -11.61
CA THR A 169 17.35 6.92 -12.96
C THR A 169 17.11 7.99 -14.03
N VAL A 170 16.20 8.92 -13.80
CA VAL A 170 15.88 9.97 -14.77
C VAL A 170 17.06 10.88 -15.06
N ASP A 171 17.86 11.21 -14.07
CA ASP A 171 19.03 12.08 -14.24
C ASP A 171 20.07 11.44 -15.15
N TYR A 172 20.30 10.15 -15.03
CA TYR A 172 21.22 9.40 -15.92
C TYR A 172 20.69 9.34 -17.35
N ALA A 173 19.37 9.17 -17.51
CA ALA A 173 18.75 9.18 -18.82
C ALA A 173 18.87 10.54 -19.51
N ILE A 174 18.66 11.62 -18.76
CA ILE A 174 18.85 13.00 -19.25
C ILE A 174 20.31 13.26 -19.62
N LEU A 175 21.26 12.87 -18.75
CA LEU A 175 22.69 13.05 -18.98
C LEU A 175 23.12 12.40 -20.31
N MET A 176 22.83 11.12 -20.48
CA MET A 176 23.22 10.37 -21.68
C MET A 176 22.53 10.92 -22.95
N THR A 177 21.25 11.24 -22.85
CA THR A 177 20.48 11.76 -24.00
C THR A 177 20.94 13.17 -24.39
N THR A 178 21.25 14.01 -23.43
CA THR A 178 21.76 15.36 -23.70
C THR A 178 23.13 15.28 -24.33
N ARG A 179 24.00 14.39 -23.87
CA ARG A 179 25.31 14.15 -24.48
C ARG A 179 25.15 13.67 -25.93
N TYR A 180 24.30 12.68 -26.18
CA TYR A 180 24.01 12.23 -27.54
C TYR A 180 23.51 13.37 -28.45
N LYS A 181 22.57 14.20 -27.98
CA LYS A 181 22.09 15.38 -28.78
C LYS A 181 23.20 16.34 -29.10
N LYS A 182 24.11 16.61 -28.14
CA LYS A 182 25.26 17.47 -28.33
C LYS A 182 26.18 16.96 -29.44
N GLU A 183 26.55 15.68 -29.40
CA GLU A 183 27.40 15.08 -30.43
C GLU A 183 26.71 15.07 -31.81
N ARG A 184 25.40 14.82 -31.83
CA ARG A 184 24.61 14.95 -33.07
C ARG A 184 24.61 16.37 -33.64
N SER A 185 24.58 17.39 -32.79
CA SER A 185 24.63 18.81 -33.22
C SER A 185 26.01 19.22 -33.76
N GLN A 186 27.07 18.51 -33.37
CA GLN A 186 28.44 18.68 -33.89
C GLN A 186 28.68 17.98 -35.24
N GLY A 187 27.68 17.26 -35.77
CA GLY A 187 27.76 16.62 -37.07
C GLY A 187 28.14 15.14 -37.08
N TYR A 188 28.42 14.54 -35.90
CA TYR A 188 28.74 13.10 -35.83
C TYR A 188 27.60 12.23 -36.32
N ALA A 189 27.91 11.10 -36.98
CA ALA A 189 26.93 10.11 -37.40
C ALA A 189 26.20 9.50 -36.17
N LYS A 190 24.97 8.98 -36.36
CA LYS A 190 24.15 8.44 -35.25
C LYS A 190 24.91 7.42 -34.40
N LYS A 191 25.61 6.48 -35.08
CA LYS A 191 26.35 5.39 -34.41
C LYS A 191 27.54 5.92 -33.61
N GLU A 192 28.25 6.87 -34.16
CA GLU A 192 29.42 7.50 -33.53
C GLU A 192 29.00 8.37 -32.34
N ALA A 193 27.97 9.19 -32.50
CA ALA A 193 27.40 10.01 -31.41
C ALA A 193 26.93 9.15 -30.22
N ILE A 194 26.32 7.95 -30.47
CA ILE A 194 25.94 7.03 -29.41
C ILE A 194 27.19 6.46 -28.71
N GLN A 195 28.21 6.06 -29.45
CA GLN A 195 29.46 5.54 -28.84
C GLN A 195 30.15 6.56 -27.96
N ILE A 196 30.23 7.81 -28.39
CA ILE A 196 30.82 8.91 -27.60
C ILE A 196 29.96 9.18 -26.35
N ALA A 197 28.62 9.24 -26.51
CA ALA A 197 27.72 9.46 -25.38
C ALA A 197 27.83 8.35 -24.33
N LEU A 198 27.87 7.08 -24.76
CA LEU A 198 28.03 5.93 -23.86
C LEU A 198 29.40 5.95 -23.16
N SER A 199 30.50 6.08 -23.90
CA SER A 199 31.83 6.05 -23.32
C SER A 199 32.12 7.16 -22.33
N THR A 200 31.48 8.32 -22.47
CA THR A 200 31.60 9.45 -21.54
C THR A 200 30.62 9.40 -20.36
N SER A 201 29.41 8.86 -20.56
CA SER A 201 28.37 8.87 -19.51
C SER A 201 28.43 7.64 -18.61
N ILE A 202 28.78 6.45 -19.12
CA ILE A 202 28.81 5.21 -18.34
C ILE A 202 29.74 5.30 -17.11
N PRO A 203 31.00 5.80 -17.21
CA PRO A 203 31.83 5.92 -16.04
C PRO A 203 31.24 6.78 -14.94
N SER A 204 30.62 7.90 -15.31
CA SER A 204 29.94 8.78 -14.34
C SER A 204 28.74 8.12 -13.72
N ILE A 205 27.95 7.36 -14.49
CA ILE A 205 26.79 6.62 -14.00
C ILE A 205 27.22 5.54 -13.00
N ILE A 206 28.24 4.75 -13.34
CA ILE A 206 28.72 3.65 -12.46
C ILE A 206 29.29 4.18 -11.14
N VAL A 207 29.92 5.35 -11.14
CA VAL A 207 30.48 5.95 -9.92
C VAL A 207 29.42 6.54 -9.02
N SER A 208 28.30 7.01 -9.59
CA SER A 208 27.24 7.69 -8.82
C SER A 208 26.02 6.82 -8.53
N ALA A 209 25.89 5.63 -9.12
CA ALA A 209 24.84 4.65 -8.85
C ALA A 209 25.28 3.66 -7.75
#